data_2705533cb6c93b5e670aefd1fbc05ef5
#
_entry.id   2705533cb6c93b5e670aefd1fbc05ef5
#
_cell.length_a   1.000
_cell.length_b   1.000
_cell.length_c   1.000
_cell.angle_alpha   90.00
_cell.angle_beta   90.00
_cell.angle_gamma   90.00
#
_symmetry.space_group_name_H-M   'P 1'
#
loop_
_entity.id
_entity.type
_entity.pdbx_description
1 polymer ?
#
loop_
_entity_poly.entity_id
_entity_poly.type
_entity_poly.pdbx_seq_one_letter_code
_entity_poly.pdbx_strand_id
1 'polypeptide(L)'
;METFIHGAMCYCYSGQCLFSSLLGGRSGNRGRCAQPCRLPYTVSFGKQSTKECFPLSLKDMCTIEHLPQLIEAGIDSFKIEGRMKKPEYTAGVTAIYRKYIDAYYTNPSRPMKIVPEDKKALYSLYIRTKKQDGYYFKHNGADMVTLESPAYSGSDEALLSQIRQKYLGQKLHKKVSLYGSFPVDSPCELTILCEDLSITVTGDTVLAAKNAPVTREALEKQLKKLGDTVFEAESIELTLSDNAFLPMKAVNELRRKAVAALEEAMLSTERKDQTQQAETKVGTTRLSISAAKAYTLPASYSVSIETKEQLLALLPLADRFCRFYLPAELLLLEKELSETVCTLSEKTAVFLTLPYILRDADATYLKQVLSLLENLPFAGCMVRSMEGYAFLVQSHYTGQIASDAGFYVWNQETYAFWKDRLTSFCLPLELNQGETRQLLKETSQASVSNTSSEKGGQCALHKEAAETFWCFPEKYVYGYLPMMQTANCVVKTAFGCQAGKTSPHSASKDSISENAPLRAFLTDRYQKRFPVLADCRHCINILYNSVPLSLHGKAWLGPWGLYQNTVLKRLSFTIEDERSTQRTAEFFLSLSKETKAGGSPSAPPFKDYTTGHEKRGVE
;
A
#
# COMPACT_ATOMS: atom_id res chain seq x y z
N MET A 1 13.94 -1.64 12.56
CA MET A 1 13.65 -1.83 11.11
C MET A 1 13.12 -3.24 10.87
N GLU A 2 12.08 -3.41 10.03
CA GLU A 2 11.55 -4.73 9.64
C GLU A 2 11.82 -5.02 8.16
N THR A 3 12.25 -6.25 7.84
CA THR A 3 12.47 -6.68 6.46
C THR A 3 11.91 -8.08 6.19
N PHE A 4 11.50 -8.33 4.93
CA PHE A 4 11.08 -9.67 4.52
C PHE A 4 12.28 -10.60 4.32
N ILE A 5 12.15 -11.84 4.80
CA ILE A 5 13.21 -12.86 4.68
C ILE A 5 12.75 -14.12 3.93
N HIS A 6 11.46 -14.39 3.84
CA HIS A 6 10.95 -15.62 3.22
C HIS A 6 9.54 -15.41 2.66
N GLY A 7 9.26 -16.08 1.54
CA GLY A 7 7.92 -16.20 0.97
C GLY A 7 7.76 -15.58 -0.41
N ALA A 8 6.51 -15.36 -0.79
CA ALA A 8 6.16 -14.84 -2.11
C ALA A 8 6.53 -13.37 -2.26
N MET A 9 7.14 -13.03 -3.40
CA MET A 9 7.50 -11.65 -3.71
C MET A 9 6.44 -10.97 -4.56
N CYS A 10 6.27 -9.68 -4.34
CA CYS A 10 5.48 -8.82 -5.20
C CYS A 10 6.35 -8.23 -6.32
N TYR A 11 5.82 -8.24 -7.56
CA TYR A 11 6.48 -7.68 -8.73
C TYR A 11 6.47 -6.14 -8.71
N CYS A 12 5.45 -5.54 -8.09
CA CYS A 12 5.19 -4.11 -8.01
C CYS A 12 5.77 -3.50 -6.73
N TYR A 13 6.05 -2.19 -6.76
CA TYR A 13 6.22 -1.42 -5.55
C TYR A 13 4.97 -1.52 -4.67
N SER A 14 5.16 -1.65 -3.36
CA SER A 14 4.06 -1.77 -2.40
C SER A 14 3.14 -0.53 -2.47
N GLY A 15 1.83 -0.76 -2.45
CA GLY A 15 0.83 0.31 -2.58
C GLY A 15 0.61 0.85 -4.00
N GLN A 16 1.44 0.46 -4.98
CA GLN A 16 1.40 1.00 -6.35
C GLN A 16 0.84 0.01 -7.38
N CYS A 17 0.05 -0.98 -6.95
CA CYS A 17 -0.52 -1.98 -7.83
C CYS A 17 -2.05 -1.96 -7.85
N LEU A 18 -2.61 -1.58 -8.99
CA LEU A 18 -4.05 -1.63 -9.30
C LEU A 18 -4.40 -2.75 -10.30
N PHE A 19 -3.43 -3.62 -10.65
CA PHE A 19 -3.62 -4.61 -11.71
C PHE A 19 -4.78 -5.57 -11.40
N SER A 20 -4.80 -6.09 -10.17
CA SER A 20 -5.88 -7.00 -9.75
C SER A 20 -7.23 -6.30 -9.59
N SER A 21 -7.25 -5.06 -9.11
CA SER A 21 -8.49 -4.31 -8.92
C SER A 21 -9.10 -3.86 -10.25
N LEU A 22 -8.31 -3.34 -11.17
CA LEU A 22 -8.80 -2.88 -12.49
C LEU A 22 -9.26 -4.02 -13.39
N LEU A 23 -8.65 -5.22 -13.29
CA LEU A 23 -9.08 -6.39 -14.07
C LEU A 23 -10.27 -7.13 -13.46
N GLY A 24 -10.36 -7.21 -12.14
CA GLY A 24 -11.32 -8.09 -11.48
C GLY A 24 -12.00 -7.54 -10.22
N GLY A 25 -11.83 -6.26 -9.88
CA GLY A 25 -12.46 -5.63 -8.70
C GLY A 25 -11.82 -6.04 -7.36
N ARG A 26 -10.75 -6.85 -7.35
CA ARG A 26 -10.09 -7.35 -6.13
C ARG A 26 -8.83 -6.55 -5.85
N SER A 27 -8.91 -5.61 -4.88
CA SER A 27 -7.77 -4.74 -4.58
C SER A 27 -6.62 -5.45 -3.87
N GLY A 28 -5.43 -5.38 -4.45
CA GLY A 28 -4.20 -5.81 -3.79
C GLY A 28 -3.86 -4.97 -2.56
N ASN A 29 -4.19 -3.69 -2.59
CA ASN A 29 -3.97 -2.75 -1.48
C ASN A 29 -4.91 -3.02 -0.29
N ARG A 30 -6.03 -3.71 -0.53
CA ARG A 30 -6.95 -4.21 0.51
C ARG A 30 -6.73 -5.68 0.86
N GLY A 31 -5.63 -6.28 0.40
CA GLY A 31 -5.29 -7.67 0.67
C GLY A 31 -6.05 -8.72 -0.14
N ARG A 32 -6.78 -8.34 -1.20
CA ARG A 32 -7.62 -9.23 -2.01
C ARG A 32 -7.00 -9.61 -3.36
N CYS A 33 -5.69 -9.38 -3.56
CA CYS A 33 -5.01 -9.59 -4.83
C CYS A 33 -5.28 -10.97 -5.44
N ALA A 34 -5.78 -11.00 -6.69
CA ALA A 34 -5.97 -12.23 -7.48
C ALA A 34 -4.67 -12.70 -8.18
N GLN A 35 -3.58 -11.98 -8.02
CA GLN A 35 -2.25 -12.27 -8.58
C GLN A 35 -2.22 -12.37 -10.13
N PRO A 36 -2.77 -11.41 -10.89
CA PRO A 36 -2.71 -11.47 -12.36
C PRO A 36 -1.28 -11.46 -12.89
N CYS A 37 -0.30 -10.94 -12.15
CA CYS A 37 1.11 -11.03 -12.49
C CYS A 37 1.68 -12.46 -12.53
N ARG A 38 0.94 -13.45 -12.04
CA ARG A 38 1.30 -14.88 -12.08
C ARG A 38 0.67 -15.62 -13.27
N LEU A 39 -0.07 -14.93 -14.13
CA LEU A 39 -0.64 -15.49 -15.34
C LEU A 39 0.37 -15.41 -16.51
N PRO A 40 0.17 -16.22 -17.56
CA PRO A 40 1.00 -16.18 -18.75
C PRO A 40 0.71 -14.95 -19.63
N TYR A 41 1.76 -14.41 -20.23
CA TYR A 41 1.73 -13.32 -21.20
C TYR A 41 2.73 -13.53 -22.34
N THR A 42 2.43 -12.95 -23.48
CA THR A 42 3.40 -12.74 -24.54
C THR A 42 3.97 -11.33 -24.42
N VAL A 43 5.28 -11.17 -24.44
CA VAL A 43 5.96 -9.86 -24.44
C VAL A 43 6.30 -9.48 -25.86
N SER A 44 5.96 -8.27 -26.30
CA SER A 44 6.39 -7.75 -27.61
C SER A 44 7.09 -6.40 -27.46
N PHE A 45 8.20 -6.23 -28.19
CA PHE A 45 9.02 -5.04 -28.23
C PHE A 45 9.55 -4.83 -29.64
N GLY A 46 9.16 -3.75 -30.33
CA GLY A 46 9.44 -3.54 -31.73
C GLY A 46 8.89 -4.69 -32.59
N LYS A 47 9.77 -5.35 -33.37
CA LYS A 47 9.43 -6.54 -34.17
C LYS A 47 9.62 -7.85 -33.40
N GLN A 48 10.20 -7.82 -32.20
CA GLN A 48 10.45 -9.01 -31.39
C GLN A 48 9.21 -9.38 -30.56
N SER A 49 8.99 -10.69 -30.41
CA SER A 49 7.95 -11.23 -29.55
C SER A 49 8.40 -12.53 -28.92
N THR A 50 8.06 -12.74 -27.66
CA THR A 50 8.29 -14.03 -26.99
C THR A 50 7.19 -15.02 -27.35
N LYS A 51 7.41 -16.30 -27.07
CA LYS A 51 6.32 -17.24 -26.84
C LYS A 51 5.62 -16.87 -25.55
N GLU A 52 4.43 -17.45 -25.30
CA GLU A 52 3.75 -17.31 -24.01
C GLU A 52 4.65 -17.77 -22.85
N CYS A 53 4.83 -16.91 -21.86
CA CYS A 53 5.68 -17.14 -20.70
C CYS A 53 5.15 -16.38 -19.48
N PHE A 54 5.83 -16.45 -18.33
CA PHE A 54 5.40 -15.79 -17.08
C PHE A 54 6.33 -14.63 -16.69
N PRO A 55 6.41 -13.56 -17.47
CA PRO A 55 7.44 -12.52 -17.35
C PRO A 55 7.31 -11.65 -16.09
N LEU A 56 6.15 -11.69 -15.43
CA LEU A 56 5.86 -10.96 -14.19
C LEU A 56 5.88 -11.88 -12.96
N SER A 57 6.12 -13.18 -13.11
CA SER A 57 6.06 -14.15 -12.01
C SER A 57 7.41 -14.27 -11.30
N LEU A 58 7.62 -13.44 -10.26
CA LEU A 58 8.83 -13.53 -9.45
C LEU A 58 8.98 -14.90 -8.76
N LYS A 59 10.22 -15.37 -8.63
CA LYS A 59 10.58 -16.48 -7.77
C LYS A 59 10.33 -16.11 -6.31
N ASP A 60 10.02 -17.09 -5.49
CA ASP A 60 9.84 -16.86 -4.05
C ASP A 60 11.18 -16.59 -3.36
N MET A 61 11.15 -15.75 -2.33
CA MET A 61 12.33 -15.37 -1.56
C MET A 61 12.68 -16.42 -0.50
N CYS A 62 13.98 -16.65 -0.29
CA CYS A 62 14.53 -17.42 0.82
C CYS A 62 15.95 -16.92 1.11
N THR A 63 16.11 -16.15 2.17
CA THR A 63 17.37 -15.49 2.53
C THR A 63 18.09 -16.15 3.70
N ILE A 64 17.82 -17.43 3.96
CA ILE A 64 18.40 -18.14 5.11
C ILE A 64 19.94 -18.11 5.12
N GLU A 65 20.58 -18.11 3.96
CA GLU A 65 22.05 -18.07 3.81
C GLU A 65 22.62 -16.67 4.11
N HIS A 66 21.80 -15.62 4.07
CA HIS A 66 22.17 -14.23 4.33
C HIS A 66 21.76 -13.74 5.71
N LEU A 67 21.25 -14.63 6.56
CA LEU A 67 20.74 -14.28 7.88
C LEU A 67 21.77 -13.56 8.78
N PRO A 68 23.05 -13.98 8.84
CA PRO A 68 24.07 -13.25 9.60
C PRO A 68 24.23 -11.81 9.14
N GLN A 69 24.32 -11.57 7.82
CA GLN A 69 24.46 -10.23 7.25
C GLN A 69 23.26 -9.33 7.58
N LEU A 70 22.04 -9.90 7.60
CA LEU A 70 20.84 -9.15 7.98
C LEU A 70 20.81 -8.81 9.47
N ILE A 71 21.30 -9.69 10.33
CA ILE A 71 21.43 -9.44 11.77
C ILE A 71 22.49 -8.34 12.00
N GLU A 72 23.65 -8.45 11.36
CA GLU A 72 24.75 -7.48 11.45
C GLU A 72 24.38 -6.10 10.90
N ALA A 73 23.47 -6.04 9.91
CA ALA A 73 22.91 -4.79 9.39
C ALA A 73 21.91 -4.11 10.36
N GLY A 74 21.66 -4.70 11.54
CA GLY A 74 20.78 -4.11 12.56
C GLY A 74 19.30 -4.22 12.25
N ILE A 75 18.86 -5.29 11.58
CA ILE A 75 17.44 -5.56 11.35
C ILE A 75 16.81 -6.09 12.63
N ASP A 76 15.80 -5.38 13.16
CA ASP A 76 15.14 -5.74 14.42
C ASP A 76 14.06 -6.83 14.23
N SER A 77 13.40 -6.87 13.07
CA SER A 77 12.28 -7.76 12.80
C SER A 77 12.41 -8.45 11.45
N PHE A 78 12.32 -9.77 11.46
CA PHE A 78 12.35 -10.62 10.27
C PHE A 78 10.95 -11.10 9.90
N LYS A 79 10.44 -10.62 8.77
CA LYS A 79 9.08 -10.87 8.31
C LYS A 79 9.01 -12.04 7.34
N ILE A 80 8.13 -12.99 7.63
CA ILE A 80 7.79 -14.12 6.75
C ILE A 80 6.48 -13.78 6.04
N GLU A 81 6.49 -13.73 4.70
CA GLU A 81 5.27 -13.58 3.92
C GLU A 81 4.53 -14.92 3.87
N GLY A 82 3.25 -14.92 4.12
CA GLY A 82 2.49 -16.17 4.09
C GLY A 82 1.08 -16.09 4.60
N ARG A 83 0.43 -14.92 4.62
CA ARG A 83 -0.95 -14.76 5.13
C ARG A 83 -1.95 -15.76 4.55
N MET A 84 -1.81 -16.16 3.29
CA MET A 84 -2.67 -17.12 2.60
C MET A 84 -2.17 -18.56 2.67
N LYS A 85 -1.15 -18.84 3.50
CA LYS A 85 -0.53 -20.16 3.64
C LYS A 85 -1.16 -20.95 4.78
N LYS A 86 -0.92 -22.27 4.77
CA LYS A 86 -1.36 -23.17 5.84
C LYS A 86 -0.54 -22.93 7.12
N PRO A 87 -1.08 -23.25 8.31
CA PRO A 87 -0.36 -23.10 9.59
C PRO A 87 1.00 -23.81 9.62
N GLU A 88 1.10 -24.97 8.97
CA GLU A 88 2.33 -25.76 8.89
C GLU A 88 3.47 -25.00 8.19
N TYR A 89 3.13 -24.17 7.18
CA TYR A 89 4.12 -23.30 6.54
C TYR A 89 4.68 -22.30 7.55
N THR A 90 3.80 -21.61 8.26
CA THR A 90 4.22 -20.60 9.23
C THR A 90 5.07 -21.23 10.33
N ALA A 91 4.60 -22.32 10.92
CA ALA A 91 5.31 -23.02 12.00
C ALA A 91 6.67 -23.56 11.54
N GLY A 92 6.70 -24.23 10.38
CA GLY A 92 7.92 -24.84 9.87
C GLY A 92 8.98 -23.83 9.45
N VAL A 93 8.58 -22.76 8.73
CA VAL A 93 9.51 -21.69 8.32
C VAL A 93 10.04 -20.96 9.55
N THR A 94 9.18 -20.57 10.48
CA THR A 94 9.58 -19.88 11.71
C THR A 94 10.54 -20.70 12.54
N ALA A 95 10.25 -22.01 12.72
CA ALA A 95 11.11 -22.91 13.50
C ALA A 95 12.52 -23.02 12.92
N ILE A 96 12.64 -23.10 11.59
CA ILE A 96 13.95 -23.20 10.94
C ILE A 96 14.71 -21.86 11.07
N TYR A 97 14.09 -20.72 10.76
CA TYR A 97 14.75 -19.43 10.93
C TYR A 97 15.14 -19.17 12.38
N ARG A 98 14.26 -19.47 13.34
CA ARG A 98 14.55 -19.33 14.77
C ARG A 98 15.77 -20.16 15.21
N LYS A 99 15.88 -21.40 14.74
CA LYS A 99 17.04 -22.27 15.00
C LYS A 99 18.35 -21.60 14.60
N TYR A 100 18.39 -20.94 13.44
CA TYR A 100 19.62 -20.30 12.94
C TYR A 100 19.88 -18.94 13.56
N ILE A 101 18.84 -18.19 13.92
CA ILE A 101 18.98 -16.96 14.71
C ILE A 101 19.59 -17.27 16.08
N ASP A 102 19.06 -18.29 16.78
CA ASP A 102 19.56 -18.69 18.10
C ASP A 102 20.99 -19.20 18.03
N ALA A 103 21.31 -19.99 17.00
CA ALA A 103 22.68 -20.46 16.78
C ALA A 103 23.67 -19.31 16.52
N TYR A 104 23.27 -18.27 15.79
CA TYR A 104 24.07 -17.07 15.57
C TYR A 104 24.34 -16.35 16.89
N TYR A 105 23.32 -16.04 17.68
CA TYR A 105 23.49 -15.33 18.95
C TYR A 105 24.23 -16.15 20.01
N THR A 106 24.18 -17.48 19.95
CA THR A 106 24.99 -18.34 20.83
C THR A 106 26.49 -18.23 20.54
N ASN A 107 26.87 -18.11 19.27
CA ASN A 107 28.28 -17.94 18.87
C ASN A 107 28.38 -17.16 17.54
N PRO A 108 28.38 -15.82 17.58
CA PRO A 108 28.42 -14.97 16.38
C PRO A 108 29.69 -15.15 15.53
N SER A 109 30.79 -15.56 16.14
CA SER A 109 32.07 -15.75 15.44
C SER A 109 32.16 -17.06 14.65
N ARG A 110 31.21 -17.98 14.87
CA ARG A 110 31.17 -19.25 14.15
C ARG A 110 30.49 -19.10 12.79
N PRO A 111 31.14 -19.48 11.67
CA PRO A 111 30.48 -19.47 10.37
C PRO A 111 29.19 -20.28 10.39
N MET A 112 28.08 -19.65 10.05
CA MET A 112 26.78 -20.30 9.98
C MET A 112 26.71 -21.23 8.76
N LYS A 113 26.50 -22.54 9.00
CA LYS A 113 26.27 -23.53 7.95
C LYS A 113 24.84 -24.01 8.00
N ILE A 114 24.11 -23.81 6.93
CA ILE A 114 22.74 -24.30 6.81
C ILE A 114 22.77 -25.80 6.53
N VAL A 115 22.10 -26.56 7.35
CA VAL A 115 21.96 -28.02 7.19
C VAL A 115 21.16 -28.31 5.91
N PRO A 116 21.60 -29.21 5.01
CA PRO A 116 20.91 -29.51 3.76
C PRO A 116 19.44 -29.90 3.93
N GLU A 117 19.11 -30.61 5.00
CA GLU A 117 17.76 -31.05 5.35
C GLU A 117 16.86 -29.86 5.66
N ASP A 118 17.33 -28.86 6.40
CA ASP A 118 16.58 -27.64 6.71
C ASP A 118 16.36 -26.80 5.43
N LYS A 119 17.37 -26.71 4.56
CA LYS A 119 17.24 -26.03 3.27
C LYS A 119 16.21 -26.76 2.38
N LYS A 120 16.25 -28.09 2.34
CA LYS A 120 15.27 -28.92 1.63
C LYS A 120 13.87 -28.71 2.21
N ALA A 121 13.73 -28.68 3.54
CA ALA A 121 12.45 -28.43 4.22
C ALA A 121 11.88 -27.05 3.84
N LEU A 122 12.68 -25.97 3.92
CA LEU A 122 12.26 -24.63 3.48
C LEU A 122 11.81 -24.60 2.01
N TYR A 123 12.42 -25.42 1.16
CA TYR A 123 12.08 -25.52 -0.26
C TYR A 123 10.85 -26.39 -0.51
N SER A 124 10.50 -27.27 0.43
CA SER A 124 9.36 -28.21 0.31
C SER A 124 8.08 -27.70 0.96
N LEU A 125 8.18 -26.77 1.93
CA LEU A 125 7.02 -26.28 2.68
C LEU A 125 6.00 -25.54 1.82
N TYR A 126 6.45 -24.85 0.80
CA TYR A 126 5.59 -24.22 -0.21
C TYR A 126 6.40 -23.89 -1.45
N ILE A 127 6.07 -24.56 -2.56
CA ILE A 127 6.81 -24.37 -3.78
C ILE A 127 5.86 -23.89 -4.87
N ARG A 128 6.02 -22.63 -5.27
CA ARG A 128 5.52 -22.16 -6.56
C ARG A 128 6.61 -22.19 -7.63
N THR A 129 7.85 -21.96 -7.22
CA THR A 129 8.96 -21.74 -8.16
C THR A 129 10.29 -21.96 -7.46
N LYS A 130 11.38 -21.88 -8.23
CA LYS A 130 12.73 -21.77 -7.66
C LYS A 130 12.82 -20.59 -6.70
N LYS A 131 13.69 -20.66 -5.71
CA LYS A 131 13.92 -19.63 -4.70
C LYS A 131 15.02 -18.66 -5.15
N GLN A 132 15.01 -17.46 -4.57
CA GLN A 132 16.02 -16.42 -4.77
C GLN A 132 16.19 -15.56 -3.50
N ASP A 133 17.20 -14.67 -3.51
CA ASP A 133 17.54 -13.84 -2.36
C ASP A 133 16.72 -12.53 -2.24
N GLY A 134 15.64 -12.42 -3.01
CA GLY A 134 14.82 -11.22 -3.03
C GLY A 134 15.48 -10.05 -3.76
N TYR A 135 15.22 -8.84 -3.27
CA TYR A 135 15.78 -7.61 -3.83
C TYR A 135 17.08 -7.16 -3.17
N TYR A 136 17.69 -7.97 -2.31
CA TYR A 136 18.88 -7.57 -1.56
C TYR A 136 20.10 -7.29 -2.45
N PHE A 137 20.26 -8.04 -3.54
CA PHE A 137 21.41 -7.93 -4.43
C PHE A 137 21.05 -7.50 -5.84
N LYS A 138 19.77 -7.59 -6.21
CA LYS A 138 19.26 -7.31 -7.55
C LYS A 138 17.87 -6.72 -7.48
N HIS A 139 17.50 -5.94 -8.48
CA HIS A 139 16.14 -5.39 -8.59
C HIS A 139 15.42 -5.77 -9.88
N ASN A 140 16.10 -6.36 -10.89
CA ASN A 140 15.46 -6.83 -12.10
C ASN A 140 16.34 -7.85 -12.87
N GLY A 141 15.72 -8.62 -13.75
CA GLY A 141 16.38 -9.58 -14.66
C GLY A 141 15.60 -10.88 -14.80
N ALA A 142 15.92 -11.63 -15.86
CA ALA A 142 15.27 -12.91 -16.14
C ALA A 142 15.49 -13.96 -15.03
N ASP A 143 16.58 -13.87 -14.29
CA ASP A 143 16.91 -14.76 -13.19
C ASP A 143 16.04 -14.55 -11.94
N MET A 144 15.37 -13.40 -11.82
CA MET A 144 14.42 -13.13 -10.73
C MET A 144 13.01 -13.69 -10.98
N VAL A 145 12.66 -13.99 -12.22
CA VAL A 145 11.33 -14.49 -12.59
C VAL A 145 11.35 -15.96 -12.97
N THR A 146 10.19 -16.60 -12.91
CA THR A 146 9.96 -17.93 -13.46
C THR A 146 9.28 -17.76 -14.80
N LEU A 147 10.03 -17.92 -15.90
CA LEU A 147 9.48 -17.80 -17.25
C LEU A 147 8.63 -19.01 -17.68
N GLU A 148 8.90 -20.16 -17.09
CA GLU A 148 8.11 -21.37 -17.25
C GLU A 148 6.87 -21.36 -16.36
N SER A 149 5.90 -22.22 -16.66
CA SER A 149 4.70 -22.38 -15.80
C SER A 149 5.13 -22.61 -14.35
N PRO A 150 4.61 -21.83 -13.41
CA PRO A 150 4.88 -22.07 -11.99
C PRO A 150 4.24 -23.40 -11.59
N ALA A 151 5.05 -24.47 -11.63
CA ALA A 151 4.60 -25.78 -11.19
C ALA A 151 4.41 -25.77 -9.67
N TYR A 152 3.21 -26.12 -9.23
CA TYR A 152 3.01 -26.60 -7.87
C TYR A 152 3.63 -28.00 -7.78
N SER A 153 4.85 -28.12 -7.27
CA SER A 153 5.33 -29.39 -6.76
C SER A 153 4.57 -29.66 -5.45
N GLY A 154 3.92 -30.80 -5.35
CA GLY A 154 3.10 -31.15 -4.18
C GLY A 154 3.84 -30.94 -2.85
N SER A 155 3.09 -30.70 -1.79
CA SER A 155 3.61 -30.60 -0.42
C SER A 155 4.20 -31.95 0.03
N ASP A 156 5.32 -31.91 0.73
CA ASP A 156 5.85 -33.10 1.44
C ASP A 156 4.96 -33.37 2.65
N GLU A 157 3.97 -34.27 2.47
CA GLU A 157 3.00 -34.59 3.53
C GLU A 157 3.65 -35.21 4.77
N ALA A 158 4.78 -35.90 4.63
CA ALA A 158 5.52 -36.42 5.79
C ALA A 158 6.09 -35.26 6.63
N LEU A 159 6.69 -34.25 5.98
CA LEU A 159 7.18 -33.05 6.63
C LEU A 159 6.02 -32.27 7.28
N LEU A 160 4.90 -32.08 6.58
CA LEU A 160 3.73 -31.38 7.13
C LEU A 160 3.16 -32.11 8.35
N SER A 161 3.10 -33.44 8.32
CA SER A 161 2.65 -34.26 9.47
C SER A 161 3.57 -34.10 10.68
N GLN A 162 4.89 -34.10 10.48
CA GLN A 162 5.86 -33.84 11.55
C GLN A 162 5.68 -32.46 12.16
N ILE A 163 5.48 -31.44 11.33
CA ILE A 163 5.26 -30.06 11.79
C ILE A 163 3.96 -29.97 12.60
N ARG A 164 2.86 -30.59 12.13
CA ARG A 164 1.58 -30.65 12.87
C ARG A 164 1.78 -31.24 14.25
N GLN A 165 2.41 -32.39 14.31
CA GLN A 165 2.63 -33.11 15.58
C GLN A 165 3.52 -32.29 16.52
N LYS A 166 4.61 -31.69 16.01
CA LYS A 166 5.61 -31.01 16.83
C LYS A 166 5.17 -29.62 17.29
N TYR A 167 4.48 -28.85 16.44
CA TYR A 167 4.23 -27.45 16.71
C TYR A 167 2.74 -27.07 16.81
N LEU A 168 1.84 -27.77 16.10
CA LEU A 168 0.43 -27.37 16.02
C LEU A 168 -0.48 -28.21 16.93
N GLY A 169 -0.05 -29.42 17.29
CA GLY A 169 -0.80 -30.30 18.18
C GLY A 169 -0.65 -29.97 19.66
N GLN A 170 0.29 -29.14 20.03
CA GLN A 170 0.56 -28.78 21.42
C GLN A 170 -0.18 -27.50 21.78
N LYS A 171 -0.97 -27.56 22.85
CA LYS A 171 -1.48 -26.33 23.50
C LYS A 171 -0.33 -25.76 24.35
N LEU A 172 0.08 -24.55 24.06
CA LEU A 172 1.03 -23.83 24.90
C LEU A 172 0.27 -23.26 26.09
N HIS A 173 0.64 -23.69 27.28
CA HIS A 173 0.13 -23.17 28.54
C HIS A 173 1.25 -22.45 29.29
N LYS A 174 0.91 -21.31 29.92
CA LYS A 174 1.80 -20.67 30.89
C LYS A 174 1.76 -21.46 32.20
N LYS A 175 2.94 -21.74 32.76
CA LYS A 175 3.06 -22.42 34.04
C LYS A 175 2.68 -21.48 35.17
N VAL A 176 1.86 -21.96 36.10
CA VAL A 176 1.46 -21.20 37.29
C VAL A 176 1.67 -22.04 38.56
N SER A 177 2.10 -21.39 39.62
CA SER A 177 2.12 -21.98 40.97
C SER A 177 0.93 -21.45 41.76
N LEU A 178 0.26 -22.36 42.49
CA LEU A 178 -0.94 -22.06 43.26
C LEU A 178 -0.64 -22.25 44.75
N TYR A 179 -0.95 -21.26 45.58
CA TYR A 179 -0.83 -21.33 47.04
C TYR A 179 -2.19 -21.06 47.66
N GLY A 180 -2.77 -22.07 48.28
CA GLY A 180 -4.11 -22.00 48.89
C GLY A 180 -4.08 -22.03 50.42
N SER A 181 -4.84 -21.17 51.09
CA SER A 181 -5.01 -21.15 52.54
C SER A 181 -6.48 -21.30 52.88
N PHE A 182 -6.80 -22.30 53.74
CA PHE A 182 -8.15 -22.71 54.09
C PHE A 182 -8.30 -22.84 55.63
N PRO A 183 -8.14 -21.78 56.42
CA PRO A 183 -8.30 -21.77 57.85
C PRO A 183 -9.80 -21.78 58.25
N VAL A 184 -10.20 -22.57 59.26
CA VAL A 184 -11.58 -22.55 59.76
C VAL A 184 -11.94 -21.20 60.37
N ASP A 185 -13.20 -20.77 60.18
CA ASP A 185 -13.78 -19.49 60.62
C ASP A 185 -13.15 -18.24 60.00
N SER A 186 -12.44 -18.43 58.88
CA SER A 186 -11.83 -17.33 58.11
C SER A 186 -12.09 -17.51 56.62
N PRO A 187 -12.03 -16.43 55.80
CA PRO A 187 -12.12 -16.53 54.37
C PRO A 187 -10.99 -17.39 53.81
N CYS A 188 -11.30 -18.24 52.83
CA CYS A 188 -10.26 -18.94 52.08
C CYS A 188 -9.52 -17.99 51.13
N GLU A 189 -8.25 -18.25 50.92
CA GLU A 189 -7.41 -17.47 50.01
C GLU A 189 -6.73 -18.36 48.97
N LEU A 190 -6.57 -17.82 47.78
CA LEU A 190 -5.79 -18.46 46.70
C LEU A 190 -4.87 -17.44 46.05
N THR A 191 -3.58 -17.70 46.14
CA THR A 191 -2.56 -16.96 45.42
C THR A 191 -2.16 -17.75 44.16
N ILE A 192 -2.19 -17.09 43.03
CA ILE A 192 -1.70 -17.61 41.73
C ILE A 192 -0.47 -16.81 41.31
N LEU A 193 0.63 -17.49 41.06
CA LEU A 193 1.91 -16.92 40.65
C LEU A 193 2.20 -17.34 39.21
N CYS A 194 2.50 -16.37 38.35
CA CYS A 194 2.94 -16.59 36.97
C CYS A 194 4.09 -15.65 36.65
N GLU A 195 5.29 -16.19 36.40
CA GLU A 195 6.49 -15.36 36.21
C GLU A 195 6.67 -14.39 37.41
N ASP A 196 6.71 -13.08 37.17
CA ASP A 196 6.86 -12.05 38.21
C ASP A 196 5.53 -11.54 38.77
N LEU A 197 4.39 -12.05 38.28
CA LEU A 197 3.07 -11.63 38.74
C LEU A 197 2.52 -12.56 39.82
N SER A 198 2.16 -12.00 40.99
CA SER A 198 1.54 -12.71 42.09
C SER A 198 0.20 -12.06 42.41
N ILE A 199 -0.88 -12.81 42.31
CA ILE A 199 -2.24 -12.34 42.56
C ILE A 199 -2.90 -13.19 43.66
N THR A 200 -3.38 -12.55 44.72
CA THR A 200 -4.13 -13.20 45.79
C THR A 200 -5.59 -12.80 45.71
N VAL A 201 -6.47 -13.77 45.78
CA VAL A 201 -7.92 -13.56 45.85
C VAL A 201 -8.50 -14.25 47.09
N THR A 202 -9.54 -13.64 47.68
CA THR A 202 -10.27 -14.19 48.81
C THR A 202 -11.61 -14.76 48.36
N GLY A 203 -12.02 -15.85 48.97
CA GLY A 203 -13.29 -16.53 48.73
C GLY A 203 -14.18 -16.62 49.98
N ASP A 204 -15.06 -17.61 49.99
CA ASP A 204 -16.00 -17.81 51.08
C ASP A 204 -15.31 -18.20 52.41
N THR A 205 -15.96 -17.96 53.53
CA THR A 205 -15.49 -18.39 54.85
C THR A 205 -15.50 -19.92 54.94
N VAL A 206 -14.38 -20.51 55.35
CA VAL A 206 -14.23 -21.93 55.61
C VAL A 206 -14.93 -22.29 56.91
N LEU A 207 -15.86 -23.23 56.88
CA LEU A 207 -16.62 -23.65 58.07
C LEU A 207 -15.98 -24.86 58.73
N ALA A 208 -16.28 -25.11 60.02
CA ALA A 208 -15.97 -26.38 60.66
C ALA A 208 -16.85 -27.49 60.06
N ALA A 209 -16.26 -28.64 59.71
CA ALA A 209 -16.98 -29.78 59.15
C ALA A 209 -17.95 -30.39 60.16
N LYS A 210 -19.20 -30.57 59.77
CA LYS A 210 -20.21 -31.26 60.57
C LYS A 210 -20.15 -32.78 60.41
N ASN A 211 -19.79 -33.29 59.23
CA ASN A 211 -19.75 -34.71 58.92
C ASN A 211 -18.37 -35.15 58.43
N ALA A 212 -17.92 -34.61 57.29
CA ALA A 212 -16.63 -34.97 56.67
C ALA A 212 -15.87 -33.69 56.26
N PRO A 213 -14.61 -33.50 56.69
CA PRO A 213 -13.77 -32.39 56.26
C PRO A 213 -13.39 -32.54 54.79
N VAL A 214 -13.07 -31.43 54.14
CA VAL A 214 -12.52 -31.42 52.80
C VAL A 214 -11.08 -31.94 52.87
N THR A 215 -10.70 -32.81 51.91
CA THR A 215 -9.35 -33.35 51.87
C THR A 215 -8.44 -32.52 50.95
N ARG A 216 -7.13 -32.53 51.25
CA ARG A 216 -6.11 -31.88 50.42
C ARG A 216 -6.19 -32.33 48.98
N GLU A 217 -6.32 -33.64 48.74
CA GLU A 217 -6.38 -34.22 47.41
C GLU A 217 -7.62 -33.76 46.63
N ALA A 218 -8.75 -33.55 47.30
CA ALA A 218 -9.97 -33.03 46.69
C ALA A 218 -9.80 -31.57 46.27
N LEU A 219 -9.15 -30.72 47.08
CA LEU A 219 -8.83 -29.36 46.76
C LEU A 219 -7.83 -29.26 45.61
N GLU A 220 -6.72 -30.00 45.67
CA GLU A 220 -5.71 -30.04 44.61
C GLU A 220 -6.30 -30.45 43.25
N LYS A 221 -7.12 -31.55 43.26
CA LYS A 221 -7.81 -32.01 42.06
C LYS A 221 -8.70 -30.94 41.44
N GLN A 222 -9.33 -30.08 42.29
CA GLN A 222 -10.24 -29.07 41.81
C GLN A 222 -9.50 -27.81 41.33
N LEU A 223 -8.43 -27.42 42.02
CA LEU A 223 -7.59 -26.29 41.65
C LEU A 223 -6.78 -26.58 40.38
N LYS A 224 -6.38 -27.81 40.12
CA LYS A 224 -5.71 -28.25 38.88
C LYS A 224 -6.55 -28.11 37.60
N LYS A 225 -7.88 -27.93 37.72
CA LYS A 225 -8.77 -27.86 36.55
C LYS A 225 -8.65 -26.50 35.81
N LEU A 226 -7.52 -26.24 35.18
CA LEU A 226 -7.22 -25.07 34.39
C LEU A 226 -7.37 -25.27 32.88
N GLY A 227 -7.87 -26.44 32.43
CA GLY A 227 -7.84 -26.88 31.02
C GLY A 227 -8.57 -25.98 30.01
N ASP A 228 -9.49 -25.12 30.46
CA ASP A 228 -10.21 -24.15 29.63
C ASP A 228 -9.49 -22.77 29.58
N THR A 229 -8.29 -22.67 30.18
CA THR A 229 -7.52 -21.43 30.30
C THR A 229 -6.18 -21.57 29.59
N VAL A 230 -5.44 -20.46 29.48
CA VAL A 230 -4.07 -20.45 28.97
C VAL A 230 -3.03 -20.91 29.99
N PHE A 231 -3.46 -21.38 31.17
CA PHE A 231 -2.58 -21.75 32.28
C PHE A 231 -2.55 -23.26 32.51
N GLU A 232 -1.43 -23.73 33.06
CA GLU A 232 -1.25 -25.10 33.56
C GLU A 232 -0.56 -25.04 34.92
N ALA A 233 -1.12 -25.71 35.91
CA ALA A 233 -0.56 -25.76 37.26
C ALA A 233 0.75 -26.54 37.27
N GLU A 234 1.86 -25.89 37.61
CA GLU A 234 3.18 -26.50 37.81
C GLU A 234 3.33 -27.03 39.25
N SER A 235 2.90 -26.22 40.22
CA SER A 235 2.91 -26.61 41.63
C SER A 235 1.63 -26.16 42.34
N ILE A 236 1.22 -26.89 43.39
CA ILE A 236 0.13 -26.52 44.29
C ILE A 236 0.56 -26.76 45.71
N GLU A 237 0.55 -25.73 46.51
CA GLU A 237 0.79 -25.80 47.96
C GLU A 237 -0.45 -25.34 48.71
N LEU A 238 -0.89 -26.15 49.65
CA LEU A 238 -2.10 -25.89 50.40
C LEU A 238 -1.83 -25.88 51.90
N THR A 239 -2.34 -24.88 52.61
CA THR A 239 -2.49 -24.87 54.05
C THR A 239 -3.96 -25.08 54.40
N LEU A 240 -4.26 -26.19 55.09
CA LEU A 240 -5.62 -26.64 55.37
C LEU A 240 -5.75 -27.02 56.85
N SER A 241 -6.77 -26.46 57.53
CA SER A 241 -7.11 -26.88 58.89
C SER A 241 -7.74 -28.29 58.91
N ASP A 242 -7.42 -29.13 59.88
CA ASP A 242 -7.83 -30.55 59.94
C ASP A 242 -9.35 -30.77 59.86
N ASN A 243 -10.14 -29.82 60.33
CA ASN A 243 -11.61 -29.88 60.36
C ASN A 243 -12.27 -28.87 59.41
N ALA A 244 -11.62 -28.52 58.29
CA ALA A 244 -12.14 -27.55 57.33
C ALA A 244 -13.23 -28.11 56.43
N PHE A 245 -14.28 -27.33 56.18
CA PHE A 245 -15.31 -27.62 55.20
C PHE A 245 -15.52 -26.43 54.27
N LEU A 246 -15.46 -26.65 52.97
CA LEU A 246 -15.80 -25.68 51.94
C LEU A 246 -16.52 -26.42 50.79
N PRO A 247 -17.66 -25.91 50.30
CA PRO A 247 -18.33 -26.48 49.16
C PRO A 247 -17.43 -26.44 47.92
N MET A 248 -17.39 -27.51 47.10
CA MET A 248 -16.59 -27.56 45.89
C MET A 248 -16.96 -26.47 44.89
N LYS A 249 -18.19 -25.96 44.93
CA LYS A 249 -18.61 -24.81 44.15
C LYS A 249 -17.81 -23.57 44.53
N ALA A 250 -17.62 -23.28 45.82
CA ALA A 250 -16.84 -22.16 46.31
C ALA A 250 -15.34 -22.25 45.90
N VAL A 251 -14.76 -23.46 45.94
CA VAL A 251 -13.39 -23.74 45.47
C VAL A 251 -13.27 -23.43 43.98
N ASN A 252 -14.26 -23.78 43.17
CA ASN A 252 -14.27 -23.49 41.73
C ASN A 252 -14.41 -22.01 41.46
N GLU A 253 -15.23 -21.30 42.21
CA GLU A 253 -15.41 -19.85 42.11
C GLU A 253 -14.11 -19.12 42.49
N LEU A 254 -13.44 -19.52 43.57
CA LEU A 254 -12.14 -19.00 44.00
C LEU A 254 -11.08 -19.17 42.89
N ARG A 255 -10.98 -20.39 42.31
CA ARG A 255 -10.07 -20.65 41.19
C ARG A 255 -10.36 -19.75 40.00
N ARG A 256 -11.63 -19.64 39.55
CA ARG A 256 -12.02 -18.79 38.42
C ARG A 256 -11.70 -17.33 38.66
N LYS A 257 -11.94 -16.87 39.91
CA LYS A 257 -11.62 -15.50 40.34
C LYS A 257 -10.12 -15.24 40.27
N ALA A 258 -9.29 -16.17 40.75
CA ALA A 258 -7.84 -16.06 40.70
C ALA A 258 -7.31 -16.02 39.24
N VAL A 259 -7.82 -16.89 38.38
CA VAL A 259 -7.45 -16.92 36.96
C VAL A 259 -7.84 -15.61 36.27
N ALA A 260 -9.07 -15.15 36.45
CA ALA A 260 -9.53 -13.91 35.83
C ALA A 260 -8.72 -12.69 36.29
N ALA A 261 -8.39 -12.63 37.58
CA ALA A 261 -7.57 -11.55 38.13
C ALA A 261 -6.13 -11.57 37.61
N LEU A 262 -5.55 -12.78 37.41
CA LEU A 262 -4.24 -12.94 36.79
C LEU A 262 -4.25 -12.51 35.31
N GLU A 263 -5.26 -12.94 34.54
CA GLU A 263 -5.42 -12.51 33.14
C GLU A 263 -5.54 -10.99 33.01
N GLU A 264 -6.34 -10.37 33.87
CA GLU A 264 -6.50 -8.90 33.88
C GLU A 264 -5.18 -8.20 34.24
N ALA A 265 -4.45 -8.68 35.23
CA ALA A 265 -3.15 -8.14 35.63
C ALA A 265 -2.12 -8.26 34.48
N MET A 266 -2.05 -9.39 33.80
CA MET A 266 -1.19 -9.59 32.64
C MET A 266 -1.53 -8.63 31.50
N LEU A 267 -2.82 -8.48 31.19
CA LEU A 267 -3.27 -7.57 30.14
C LEU A 267 -3.04 -6.09 30.50
N SER A 268 -3.13 -5.72 31.79
CA SER A 268 -2.87 -4.35 32.24
C SER A 268 -1.39 -3.99 32.14
N THR A 269 -0.49 -4.93 32.39
CA THR A 269 0.96 -4.75 32.26
C THR A 269 1.37 -4.51 30.79
N GLU A 270 0.67 -5.15 29.84
CA GLU A 270 0.90 -4.97 28.40
C GLU A 270 0.21 -3.72 27.82
N ARG A 271 -0.80 -3.19 28.49
CA ARG A 271 -1.44 -1.92 28.08
C ARG A 271 -0.47 -0.78 28.37
N LYS A 272 0.17 -0.27 27.34
CA LYS A 272 0.88 1.01 27.43
C LYS A 272 -0.12 2.05 27.89
N ASP A 273 0.20 2.74 28.98
CA ASP A 273 -0.60 3.84 29.50
C ASP A 273 -0.94 4.81 28.37
N GLN A 274 -2.20 4.87 27.99
CA GLN A 274 -2.68 5.82 26.98
C GLN A 274 -2.52 7.29 27.45
N THR A 275 -2.21 7.49 28.72
CA THR A 275 -1.91 8.80 29.32
C THR A 275 -0.50 9.30 29.03
N GLN A 276 0.42 8.46 28.55
CA GLN A 276 1.71 8.88 27.96
C GLN A 276 1.66 8.93 26.43
N GLN A 277 0.57 9.33 25.84
CA GLN A 277 0.64 10.04 24.57
C GLN A 277 1.38 11.35 24.86
N ALA A 278 2.71 11.25 24.93
CA ALA A 278 3.52 12.41 24.67
C ALA A 278 2.92 13.03 23.40
N GLU A 279 2.42 14.25 23.53
CA GLU A 279 2.30 15.16 22.40
C GLU A 279 3.68 15.22 21.78
N THR A 280 4.01 14.26 20.96
CA THR A 280 5.05 14.43 19.96
C THR A 280 4.49 15.54 19.11
N LYS A 281 4.79 16.77 19.50
CA LYS A 281 4.76 17.91 18.60
C LYS A 281 5.68 17.49 17.46
N VAL A 282 5.12 16.77 16.50
CA VAL A 282 5.67 16.70 15.17
C VAL A 282 5.80 18.16 14.80
N GLY A 283 7.02 18.67 14.80
CA GLY A 283 7.30 20.01 14.36
C GLY A 283 6.75 20.11 12.95
N THR A 284 5.50 20.58 12.85
CA THR A 284 4.90 20.97 11.60
C THR A 284 5.68 22.21 11.18
N THR A 285 6.74 22.00 10.42
CA THR A 285 7.26 23.09 9.58
C THR A 285 6.12 23.38 8.61
N ARG A 286 5.20 24.24 9.04
CA ARG A 286 4.21 24.81 8.14
C ARG A 286 5.02 25.57 7.11
N LEU A 287 5.08 25.04 5.89
CA LEU A 287 5.37 25.87 4.74
C LEU A 287 4.32 27.00 4.80
N SER A 288 4.76 28.23 4.95
CA SER A 288 3.92 29.39 4.75
C SER A 288 3.64 29.48 3.25
N ILE A 289 2.75 28.62 2.77
CA ILE A 289 2.13 28.80 1.47
C ILE A 289 1.37 30.09 1.62
N SER A 290 1.77 31.12 0.87
CA SER A 290 1.07 32.41 0.85
C SER A 290 -0.41 32.13 0.71
N ALA A 291 -1.22 32.68 1.61
CA ALA A 291 -2.64 32.37 1.76
C ALA A 291 -3.29 32.24 0.39
N ALA A 292 -3.56 31.01 -0.02
CA ALA A 292 -4.18 30.73 -1.30
C ALA A 292 -5.54 31.44 -1.29
N LYS A 293 -5.72 32.41 -2.18
CA LYS A 293 -7.04 33.02 -2.43
C LYS A 293 -7.99 31.87 -2.72
N ALA A 294 -9.13 31.84 -2.05
CA ALA A 294 -10.20 30.91 -2.35
C ALA A 294 -10.57 31.04 -3.83
N TYR A 295 -10.30 30.01 -4.61
CA TYR A 295 -10.58 29.99 -6.03
C TYR A 295 -11.93 29.32 -6.26
N THR A 296 -12.89 30.03 -6.84
CA THR A 296 -14.00 29.43 -7.54
C THR A 296 -13.49 28.96 -8.90
N LEU A 297 -13.27 27.67 -9.08
CA LEU A 297 -12.91 27.14 -10.38
C LEU A 297 -14.14 27.03 -11.27
N PRO A 298 -14.12 27.64 -12.48
CA PRO A 298 -15.07 27.25 -13.52
C PRO A 298 -14.84 25.76 -13.83
N ALA A 299 -15.89 25.06 -14.30
CA ALA A 299 -15.81 23.68 -14.75
C ALA A 299 -14.70 23.53 -15.81
N SER A 300 -13.50 23.15 -15.39
CA SER A 300 -12.32 23.23 -16.23
C SER A 300 -11.61 21.89 -16.32
N TYR A 301 -11.02 21.64 -17.47
CA TYR A 301 -10.18 20.49 -17.73
C TYR A 301 -8.72 20.82 -17.43
N SER A 302 -8.03 19.90 -16.78
CA SER A 302 -6.58 19.82 -16.76
C SER A 302 -6.11 18.73 -17.72
N VAL A 303 -4.86 18.80 -18.15
CA VAL A 303 -4.30 17.79 -19.06
C VAL A 303 -2.90 17.41 -18.63
N SER A 304 -2.61 16.11 -18.64
CA SER A 304 -1.26 15.56 -18.49
C SER A 304 -0.83 14.86 -19.77
N ILE A 305 0.45 15.01 -20.11
CA ILE A 305 1.06 14.41 -21.30
C ILE A 305 2.36 13.70 -20.93
N GLU A 306 2.81 12.79 -21.77
CA GLU A 306 4.07 12.05 -21.58
C GLU A 306 5.05 12.27 -22.74
N THR A 307 4.63 12.82 -23.89
CA THR A 307 5.49 13.01 -25.07
C THR A 307 5.38 14.39 -25.67
N LYS A 308 6.41 14.77 -26.44
CA LYS A 308 6.50 16.03 -27.19
C LYS A 308 5.37 16.16 -28.22
N GLU A 309 5.06 15.08 -28.93
CA GLU A 309 4.01 15.07 -29.95
C GLU A 309 2.63 15.35 -29.32
N GLN A 310 2.36 14.77 -28.13
CA GLN A 310 1.13 15.05 -27.40
C GLN A 310 1.06 16.51 -26.96
N LEU A 311 2.18 17.10 -26.50
CA LEU A 311 2.23 18.52 -26.15
C LEU A 311 1.93 19.39 -27.37
N LEU A 312 2.62 19.17 -28.48
CA LEU A 312 2.45 19.95 -29.71
C LEU A 312 1.02 19.87 -30.26
N ALA A 313 0.39 18.68 -30.20
CA ALA A 313 -1.00 18.47 -30.59
C ALA A 313 -2.00 19.30 -29.78
N LEU A 314 -1.67 19.63 -28.53
CA LEU A 314 -2.56 20.33 -27.61
C LEU A 314 -2.30 21.84 -27.53
N LEU A 315 -1.18 22.36 -28.04
CA LEU A 315 -0.88 23.80 -28.03
C LEU A 315 -1.98 24.68 -28.65
N PRO A 316 -2.67 24.26 -29.77
CA PRO A 316 -3.78 25.04 -30.31
C PRO A 316 -5.00 25.13 -29.39
N LEU A 317 -5.10 24.24 -28.40
CA LEU A 317 -6.21 24.15 -27.44
C LEU A 317 -5.81 24.65 -26.04
N ALA A 318 -4.62 25.21 -25.88
CA ALA A 318 -4.02 25.51 -24.56
C ALA A 318 -4.88 26.40 -23.69
N ASP A 319 -5.52 27.43 -24.25
CA ASP A 319 -6.42 28.37 -23.57
C ASP A 319 -7.71 27.73 -23.04
N ARG A 320 -8.02 26.53 -23.47
CA ARG A 320 -9.21 25.76 -23.05
C ARG A 320 -8.95 24.84 -21.85
N PHE A 321 -7.69 24.71 -21.44
CA PHE A 321 -7.29 23.96 -20.26
C PHE A 321 -6.89 24.91 -19.15
N CYS A 322 -7.27 24.62 -17.91
CA CYS A 322 -6.84 25.42 -16.76
C CYS A 322 -5.43 25.04 -16.29
N ARG A 323 -4.93 23.86 -16.70
CA ARG A 323 -3.65 23.35 -16.21
C ARG A 323 -3.06 22.32 -17.17
N PHE A 324 -1.75 22.42 -17.40
CA PHE A 324 -0.93 21.39 -18.06
C PHE A 324 0.03 20.76 -17.06
N TYR A 325 0.21 19.44 -17.15
CA TYR A 325 1.19 18.69 -16.39
C TYR A 325 2.22 18.11 -17.37
N LEU A 326 3.48 18.50 -17.23
CA LEU A 326 4.59 18.12 -18.09
C LEU A 326 5.61 17.32 -17.30
N PRO A 327 6.01 16.10 -17.75
CA PRO A 327 7.03 15.31 -17.06
C PRO A 327 8.40 16.01 -17.11
N ALA A 328 9.11 16.01 -16.00
CA ALA A 328 10.44 16.59 -15.92
C ALA A 328 11.43 15.87 -16.87
N GLU A 329 11.28 14.57 -17.06
CA GLU A 329 12.07 13.76 -17.99
C GLU A 329 11.98 14.27 -19.43
N LEU A 330 10.77 14.65 -19.85
CA LEU A 330 10.55 15.18 -21.20
C LEU A 330 11.36 16.44 -21.42
N LEU A 331 11.32 17.39 -20.49
CA LEU A 331 12.03 18.67 -20.60
C LEU A 331 13.55 18.53 -20.46
N LEU A 332 14.01 17.53 -19.73
CA LEU A 332 15.44 17.23 -19.62
C LEU A 332 15.99 16.54 -20.87
N LEU A 333 15.15 15.83 -21.63
CA LEU A 333 15.51 15.19 -22.89
C LEU A 333 15.40 16.17 -24.08
N GLU A 334 14.33 16.99 -24.11
CA GLU A 334 13.94 17.87 -25.20
C GLU A 334 14.09 19.34 -24.76
N LYS A 335 15.32 19.83 -24.66
CA LYS A 335 15.64 21.16 -24.11
C LYS A 335 14.99 22.31 -24.88
N GLU A 336 14.74 22.15 -26.17
CA GLU A 336 14.05 23.10 -27.03
C GLU A 336 12.60 23.38 -26.59
N LEU A 337 11.99 22.49 -25.78
CA LEU A 337 10.65 22.73 -25.23
C LEU A 337 10.60 23.83 -24.17
N SER A 338 11.73 24.35 -23.72
CA SER A 338 11.77 25.46 -22.75
C SER A 338 11.03 26.70 -23.26
N GLU A 339 11.20 27.09 -24.54
CA GLU A 339 10.46 28.18 -25.16
C GLU A 339 8.96 27.87 -25.26
N THR A 340 8.61 26.61 -25.55
CA THR A 340 7.22 26.17 -25.58
C THR A 340 6.57 26.28 -24.19
N VAL A 341 7.30 25.94 -23.12
CA VAL A 341 6.82 26.12 -21.73
C VAL A 341 6.55 27.59 -21.42
N CYS A 342 7.45 28.49 -21.81
CA CYS A 342 7.26 29.93 -21.61
C CYS A 342 5.98 30.42 -22.32
N THR A 343 5.82 30.11 -23.61
CA THR A 343 4.62 30.48 -24.38
C THR A 343 3.34 29.86 -23.84
N LEU A 344 3.41 28.62 -23.37
CA LEU A 344 2.28 27.91 -22.78
C LEU A 344 1.85 28.54 -21.44
N SER A 345 2.82 28.97 -20.62
CA SER A 345 2.56 29.59 -19.32
C SER A 345 1.83 30.95 -19.40
N GLU A 346 1.90 31.63 -20.55
CA GLU A 346 1.13 32.85 -20.82
C GLU A 346 -0.38 32.55 -21.00
N LYS A 347 -0.73 31.33 -21.39
CA LYS A 347 -2.11 30.92 -21.71
C LYS A 347 -2.78 30.13 -20.58
N THR A 348 -2.00 29.36 -19.81
CA THR A 348 -2.51 28.43 -18.80
C THR A 348 -1.47 28.13 -17.73
N ALA A 349 -1.91 27.58 -16.58
CA ALA A 349 -0.99 27.15 -15.54
C ALA A 349 -0.22 25.89 -15.97
N VAL A 350 1.11 25.93 -15.93
CA VAL A 350 1.96 24.79 -16.26
C VAL A 350 2.59 24.24 -14.99
N PHE A 351 2.47 22.93 -14.78
CA PHE A 351 3.03 22.19 -13.64
C PHE A 351 4.06 21.20 -14.12
N LEU A 352 5.22 21.19 -13.48
CA LEU A 352 6.22 20.16 -13.67
C LEU A 352 5.78 18.90 -12.93
N THR A 353 5.90 17.72 -13.54
CA THR A 353 5.53 16.45 -12.91
C THR A 353 6.77 15.63 -12.56
N LEU A 354 6.85 15.19 -11.29
CA LEU A 354 7.89 14.30 -10.81
C LEU A 354 7.59 12.83 -11.16
N PRO A 355 8.62 11.96 -11.23
CA PRO A 355 8.44 10.52 -11.43
C PRO A 355 7.56 9.88 -10.37
N TYR A 356 7.02 8.71 -10.67
CA TYR A 356 6.25 7.92 -9.70
C TYR A 356 7.10 7.43 -8.52
N ILE A 357 8.35 7.09 -8.78
CA ILE A 357 9.28 6.53 -7.78
C ILE A 357 10.59 7.31 -7.88
N LEU A 358 11.05 7.80 -6.76
CA LEU A 358 12.36 8.43 -6.58
C LEU A 358 13.21 7.60 -5.62
N ARG A 359 14.53 7.58 -5.87
CA ARG A 359 15.49 6.84 -5.05
C ARG A 359 16.70 7.74 -4.73
N ASP A 360 17.53 7.35 -3.78
CA ASP A 360 18.74 8.10 -3.43
C ASP A 360 19.69 8.28 -4.63
N ALA A 361 19.72 7.32 -5.55
CA ALA A 361 20.51 7.40 -6.78
C ALA A 361 20.04 8.55 -7.74
N ASP A 362 18.85 9.09 -7.52
CA ASP A 362 18.28 10.15 -8.37
C ASP A 362 18.73 11.57 -7.97
N ALA A 363 19.69 11.72 -7.05
CA ALA A 363 20.12 13.04 -6.53
C ALA A 363 20.56 14.03 -7.63
N THR A 364 21.28 13.55 -8.66
CA THR A 364 21.70 14.38 -9.80
C THR A 364 20.51 14.84 -10.64
N TYR A 365 19.55 13.94 -10.88
CA TYR A 365 18.31 14.25 -11.56
C TYR A 365 17.50 15.30 -10.78
N LEU A 366 17.38 15.14 -9.47
CA LEU A 366 16.64 16.07 -8.62
C LEU A 366 17.23 17.50 -8.63
N LYS A 367 18.56 17.64 -8.73
CA LYS A 367 19.20 18.96 -8.96
C LYS A 367 18.79 19.58 -10.30
N GLN A 368 18.71 18.78 -11.36
CA GLN A 368 18.24 19.25 -12.67
C GLN A 368 16.77 19.68 -12.62
N VAL A 369 15.93 18.95 -11.89
CA VAL A 369 14.52 19.30 -11.67
C VAL A 369 14.39 20.65 -10.94
N LEU A 370 15.17 20.89 -9.89
CA LEU A 370 15.18 22.19 -9.21
C LEU A 370 15.56 23.32 -10.17
N SER A 371 16.59 23.11 -10.98
CA SER A 371 16.98 24.10 -11.99
C SER A 371 15.86 24.38 -13.01
N LEU A 372 15.07 23.39 -13.42
CA LEU A 372 13.89 23.63 -14.26
C LEU A 372 12.85 24.48 -13.53
N LEU A 373 12.56 24.16 -12.26
CA LEU A 373 11.57 24.88 -11.45
C LEU A 373 11.98 26.32 -11.14
N GLU A 374 13.28 26.61 -11.08
CA GLU A 374 13.84 27.95 -10.84
C GLU A 374 13.89 28.81 -12.10
N ASN A 375 14.16 28.20 -13.26
CA ASN A 375 14.45 28.94 -14.51
C ASN A 375 13.27 29.00 -15.49
N LEU A 376 12.22 28.20 -15.30
CA LEU A 376 11.04 28.21 -16.17
C LEU A 376 9.78 28.61 -15.40
N PRO A 377 8.80 29.24 -16.06
CA PRO A 377 7.63 29.84 -15.40
C PRO A 377 6.57 28.78 -15.01
N PHE A 378 6.96 27.79 -14.22
CA PHE A 378 6.02 26.82 -13.67
C PHE A 378 5.17 27.45 -12.58
N ALA A 379 3.86 27.24 -12.64
CA ALA A 379 2.92 27.60 -11.59
C ALA A 379 3.05 26.68 -10.37
N GLY A 380 3.54 25.44 -10.58
CA GLY A 380 3.68 24.46 -9.52
C GLY A 380 4.36 23.16 -9.97
N CYS A 381 4.34 22.20 -9.05
CA CYS A 381 4.86 20.87 -9.26
C CYS A 381 3.82 19.81 -8.87
N MET A 382 3.66 18.76 -9.68
CA MET A 382 2.85 17.59 -9.35
C MET A 382 3.72 16.48 -8.82
N VAL A 383 3.42 16.02 -7.61
CA VAL A 383 4.10 14.91 -6.94
C VAL A 383 3.26 13.63 -7.06
N ARG A 384 3.93 12.52 -7.35
CA ARG A 384 3.34 11.20 -7.52
C ARG A 384 3.66 10.26 -6.35
N SER A 385 4.59 10.66 -5.47
CA SER A 385 5.05 9.88 -4.31
C SER A 385 5.38 10.78 -3.13
N MET A 386 5.48 10.18 -1.94
CA MET A 386 5.88 10.89 -0.71
C MET A 386 7.32 11.40 -0.78
N GLU A 387 8.20 10.68 -1.45
CA GLU A 387 9.60 11.08 -1.68
C GLU A 387 9.66 12.36 -2.52
N GLY A 388 8.82 12.47 -3.56
CA GLY A 388 8.71 13.68 -4.36
C GLY A 388 8.21 14.88 -3.56
N TYR A 389 7.23 14.67 -2.69
CA TYR A 389 6.77 15.71 -1.76
C TYR A 389 7.87 16.12 -0.77
N ALA A 390 8.51 15.14 -0.12
CA ALA A 390 9.59 15.39 0.84
C ALA A 390 10.76 16.14 0.19
N PHE A 391 11.11 15.78 -1.04
CA PHE A 391 12.13 16.48 -1.81
C PHE A 391 11.81 17.98 -2.00
N LEU A 392 10.60 18.33 -2.42
CA LEU A 392 10.18 19.71 -2.59
C LEU A 392 10.22 20.49 -1.26
N VAL A 393 9.76 19.89 -0.17
CA VAL A 393 9.79 20.49 1.18
C VAL A 393 11.23 20.74 1.64
N GLN A 394 12.11 19.73 1.51
CA GLN A 394 13.52 19.85 1.89
C GLN A 394 14.29 20.87 1.03
N SER A 395 13.87 21.04 -0.22
CA SER A 395 14.43 22.04 -1.14
C SER A 395 13.84 23.44 -0.95
N HIS A 396 13.00 23.64 0.07
CA HIS A 396 12.32 24.91 0.34
C HIS A 396 11.52 25.47 -0.86
N TYR A 397 10.94 24.57 -1.66
CA TYR A 397 10.12 24.96 -2.80
C TYR A 397 8.87 25.71 -2.34
N THR A 398 8.62 26.90 -2.91
CA THR A 398 7.53 27.82 -2.52
C THR A 398 6.36 27.85 -3.50
N GLY A 399 6.47 27.16 -4.64
CA GLY A 399 5.41 27.07 -5.65
C GLY A 399 4.27 26.16 -5.23
N GLN A 400 3.24 26.09 -6.05
CA GLN A 400 2.09 25.22 -5.80
C GLN A 400 2.49 23.75 -5.88
N ILE A 401 1.92 22.91 -5.01
CA ILE A 401 2.13 21.46 -5.03
C ILE A 401 0.78 20.78 -5.26
N ALA A 402 0.68 19.99 -6.33
CA ALA A 402 -0.45 19.12 -6.64
C ALA A 402 -0.06 17.65 -6.38
N SER A 403 -0.96 16.82 -5.88
CA SER A 403 -0.70 15.38 -5.77
C SER A 403 -1.46 14.56 -6.80
N ASP A 404 -0.84 13.47 -7.26
CA ASP A 404 -1.49 12.47 -8.10
C ASP A 404 -2.24 11.42 -7.27
N ALA A 405 -3.00 10.55 -7.92
CA ALA A 405 -3.87 9.53 -7.30
C ALA A 405 -3.13 8.59 -6.32
N GLY A 406 -1.81 8.40 -6.47
CA GLY A 406 -0.96 7.61 -5.59
C GLY A 406 -0.83 8.12 -4.15
N PHE A 407 -1.27 9.36 -3.87
CA PHE A 407 -1.33 9.89 -2.50
C PHE A 407 -2.49 9.34 -1.69
N TYR A 408 -3.44 8.68 -2.33
CA TYR A 408 -4.56 8.02 -1.67
C TYR A 408 -5.29 8.89 -0.64
N VAL A 409 -5.72 10.09 -1.03
CA VAL A 409 -6.61 10.92 -0.21
C VAL A 409 -7.98 10.24 -0.17
N TRP A 410 -8.11 9.29 0.75
CA TRP A 410 -9.16 8.29 0.78
C TRP A 410 -10.36 8.67 1.63
N ASN A 411 -10.15 9.51 2.63
CA ASN A 411 -11.15 9.91 3.61
C ASN A 411 -10.86 11.32 4.16
N GLN A 412 -11.76 11.81 5.01
CA GLN A 412 -11.66 13.12 5.64
C GLN A 412 -10.37 13.30 6.44
N GLU A 413 -9.87 12.29 7.13
CA GLU A 413 -8.65 12.38 7.94
C GLU A 413 -7.42 12.59 7.06
N THR A 414 -7.32 11.84 5.96
CA THR A 414 -6.24 12.02 4.99
C THR A 414 -6.34 13.39 4.32
N TYR A 415 -7.55 13.85 3.98
CA TYR A 415 -7.77 15.20 3.45
C TYR A 415 -7.35 16.27 4.47
N ALA A 416 -7.75 16.16 5.73
CA ALA A 416 -7.39 17.10 6.79
C ALA A 416 -5.86 17.23 6.97
N PHE A 417 -5.14 16.10 6.80
CA PHE A 417 -3.68 16.12 6.80
C PHE A 417 -3.10 16.88 5.61
N TRP A 418 -3.67 16.75 4.41
CA TRP A 418 -3.09 17.28 3.18
C TRP A 418 -3.60 18.69 2.79
N LYS A 419 -4.77 19.13 3.24
CA LYS A 419 -5.43 20.36 2.80
C LYS A 419 -4.58 21.63 2.93
N ASP A 420 -3.71 21.70 3.94
CA ASP A 420 -2.83 22.85 4.21
C ASP A 420 -1.43 22.68 3.56
N ARG A 421 -1.20 21.58 2.84
CA ARG A 421 0.09 21.19 2.25
C ARG A 421 0.06 21.07 0.73
N LEU A 422 -1.12 20.89 0.17
CA LEU A 422 -1.34 20.74 -1.26
C LEU A 422 -2.33 21.78 -1.76
N THR A 423 -2.15 22.25 -2.99
CA THR A 423 -3.13 23.12 -3.67
C THR A 423 -4.22 22.30 -4.35
N SER A 424 -3.91 21.09 -4.78
CA SER A 424 -4.89 20.14 -5.32
C SER A 424 -4.45 18.70 -5.08
N PHE A 425 -5.42 17.81 -5.00
CA PHE A 425 -5.19 16.37 -4.87
C PHE A 425 -6.02 15.59 -5.89
N CYS A 426 -5.45 14.51 -6.41
CA CYS A 426 -6.20 13.62 -7.27
C CYS A 426 -6.96 12.58 -6.45
N LEU A 427 -8.25 12.38 -6.78
CA LEU A 427 -9.10 11.37 -6.18
C LEU A 427 -8.57 9.96 -6.46
N PRO A 428 -8.55 9.06 -5.48
CA PRO A 428 -8.12 7.68 -5.66
C PRO A 428 -8.88 6.96 -6.79
N LEU A 429 -8.14 6.16 -7.58
CA LEU A 429 -8.70 5.45 -8.74
C LEU A 429 -9.61 4.27 -8.36
N GLU A 430 -9.57 3.82 -7.12
CA GLU A 430 -10.36 2.70 -6.60
C GLU A 430 -11.66 3.13 -5.91
N LEU A 431 -11.94 4.43 -5.76
CA LEU A 431 -13.21 4.92 -5.22
C LEU A 431 -14.35 4.77 -6.24
N ASN A 432 -15.49 4.27 -5.78
CA ASN A 432 -16.72 4.29 -6.55
C ASN A 432 -17.45 5.65 -6.46
N GLN A 433 -18.53 5.81 -7.22
CA GLN A 433 -19.29 7.05 -7.26
C GLN A 433 -19.88 7.46 -5.89
N GLY A 434 -20.33 6.48 -5.09
CA GLY A 434 -20.90 6.73 -3.76
C GLY A 434 -19.83 7.21 -2.76
N GLU A 435 -18.71 6.51 -2.70
CA GLU A 435 -17.56 6.85 -1.87
C GLU A 435 -16.97 8.22 -2.26
N THR A 436 -16.85 8.48 -3.57
CA THR A 436 -16.38 9.78 -4.06
C THR A 436 -17.33 10.91 -3.65
N ARG A 437 -18.65 10.71 -3.76
CA ARG A 437 -19.63 11.72 -3.34
C ARG A 437 -19.57 11.98 -1.85
N GLN A 438 -19.39 10.93 -1.04
CA GLN A 438 -19.23 11.07 0.40
C GLN A 438 -17.97 11.87 0.75
N LEU A 439 -16.82 11.51 0.16
CA LEU A 439 -15.56 12.23 0.37
C LEU A 439 -15.69 13.71 -0.01
N LEU A 440 -16.24 14.02 -1.18
CA LEU A 440 -16.44 15.41 -1.61
C LEU A 440 -17.34 16.20 -0.66
N LYS A 441 -18.44 15.59 -0.16
CA LYS A 441 -19.32 16.20 0.83
C LYS A 441 -18.60 16.47 2.16
N GLU A 442 -17.84 15.52 2.66
CA GLU A 442 -17.10 15.65 3.92
C GLU A 442 -16.00 16.72 3.83
N THR A 443 -15.31 16.80 2.70
CA THR A 443 -14.25 17.79 2.48
C THR A 443 -14.78 19.21 2.26
N SER A 444 -15.96 19.38 1.66
CA SER A 444 -16.62 20.69 1.50
C SER A 444 -17.14 21.24 2.83
N GLN A 445 -17.69 20.39 3.70
CA GLN A 445 -18.19 20.77 5.04
C GLN A 445 -17.06 21.18 6.00
N ALA A 446 -15.91 20.52 5.92
CA ALA A 446 -14.75 20.86 6.74
C ALA A 446 -14.21 22.28 6.42
N SER A 447 -14.48 22.81 5.23
CA SER A 447 -14.09 24.16 4.82
C SER A 447 -14.97 25.24 5.46
N VAL A 448 -16.24 24.96 5.76
CA VAL A 448 -17.21 25.91 6.32
C VAL A 448 -17.07 26.05 7.84
N SER A 449 -16.70 24.99 8.56
CA SER A 449 -16.62 25.00 10.02
C SER A 449 -15.47 25.86 10.58
N ASN A 450 -14.43 26.15 9.81
CA ASN A 450 -13.30 26.99 10.25
C ASN A 450 -13.47 28.50 10.00
N THR A 451 -14.54 28.92 9.32
CA THR A 451 -14.82 30.35 9.04
C THR A 451 -15.89 30.97 9.95
N SER A 452 -16.50 30.19 10.88
CA SER A 452 -17.64 30.63 11.69
C SER A 452 -17.28 31.22 13.07
N SER A 453 -16.05 31.64 13.35
CA SER A 453 -15.68 32.26 14.62
C SER A 453 -15.54 33.79 14.59
N GLU A 454 -16.02 34.50 13.57
CA GLU A 454 -16.13 35.95 13.62
C GLU A 454 -17.56 36.43 13.32
N LYS A 455 -18.10 37.02 14.35
CA LYS A 455 -19.33 37.78 14.62
C LYS A 455 -20.16 38.33 13.45
N GLY A 456 -21.44 37.97 13.48
CA GLY A 456 -22.60 38.88 13.44
C GLY A 456 -22.80 39.77 12.22
N GLY A 457 -23.81 39.45 11.38
CA GLY A 457 -24.39 40.36 10.42
C GLY A 457 -25.35 39.65 9.47
N GLN A 458 -26.67 39.88 9.69
CA GLN A 458 -27.75 39.45 8.80
C GLN A 458 -27.53 39.92 7.35
N CYS A 459 -27.58 39.00 6.40
CA CYS A 459 -28.25 39.26 5.12
C CYS A 459 -28.56 37.94 4.41
N ALA A 460 -29.86 37.66 4.34
CA ALA A 460 -30.38 36.60 3.51
C ALA A 460 -30.34 37.00 2.04
N LEU A 461 -29.69 36.23 1.20
CA LEU A 461 -29.99 36.14 -0.23
C LEU A 461 -29.46 34.81 -0.74
N HIS A 462 -30.37 33.98 -1.27
CA HIS A 462 -30.13 32.74 -1.96
C HIS A 462 -29.15 32.99 -3.13
N LYS A 463 -27.86 32.72 -2.91
CA LYS A 463 -26.91 32.39 -3.97
C LYS A 463 -26.47 30.96 -3.69
N GLU A 464 -26.61 30.07 -4.67
CA GLU A 464 -25.99 28.76 -4.68
C GLU A 464 -24.53 28.93 -4.21
N ALA A 465 -24.25 28.45 -3.00
CA ALA A 465 -22.92 28.54 -2.40
C ALA A 465 -21.99 27.68 -3.27
N ALA A 466 -21.14 28.32 -4.04
CA ALA A 466 -20.03 27.66 -4.68
C ALA A 466 -19.19 27.01 -3.56
N GLU A 467 -19.09 25.67 -3.58
CA GLU A 467 -18.31 24.93 -2.60
C GLU A 467 -16.86 25.43 -2.65
N THR A 468 -16.37 25.97 -1.55
CA THR A 468 -15.02 26.51 -1.43
C THR A 468 -14.10 25.43 -0.88
N PHE A 469 -13.13 24.99 -1.66
CA PHE A 469 -12.11 24.02 -1.24
C PHE A 469 -10.79 24.75 -0.96
N TRP A 470 -10.13 24.40 0.13
CA TRP A 470 -8.77 24.84 0.43
C TRP A 470 -7.74 24.08 -0.43
N CYS A 471 -8.04 22.81 -0.73
CA CYS A 471 -7.26 21.96 -1.60
C CYS A 471 -8.23 21.32 -2.61
N PHE A 472 -8.03 21.59 -3.91
CA PHE A 472 -8.99 21.21 -4.95
C PHE A 472 -8.93 19.72 -5.28
N PRO A 473 -10.08 19.03 -5.29
CA PRO A 473 -10.15 17.68 -5.82
C PRO A 473 -10.01 17.66 -7.35
N GLU A 474 -9.25 16.70 -7.86
CA GLU A 474 -9.08 16.44 -9.28
C GLU A 474 -9.41 14.97 -9.56
N LYS A 475 -10.01 14.67 -10.71
CA LYS A 475 -10.41 13.31 -11.10
C LYS A 475 -9.94 12.99 -12.51
N TYR A 476 -9.36 11.81 -12.68
CA TYR A 476 -9.16 11.24 -14.01
C TYR A 476 -10.52 11.01 -14.68
N VAL A 477 -10.77 11.67 -15.79
CA VAL A 477 -11.99 11.45 -16.61
C VAL A 477 -11.66 10.79 -17.93
N TYR A 478 -10.39 10.83 -18.34
CA TYR A 478 -9.86 10.08 -19.47
C TYR A 478 -8.39 9.70 -19.26
N GLY A 479 -7.99 8.53 -19.75
CA GLY A 479 -6.61 8.10 -19.92
C GLY A 479 -6.38 6.62 -19.66
N TYR A 480 -5.24 6.10 -20.16
CA TYR A 480 -4.80 4.77 -19.81
C TYR A 480 -4.25 4.78 -18.38
N LEU A 481 -4.95 4.10 -17.48
CA LEU A 481 -4.60 4.10 -16.05
C LEU A 481 -3.32 3.29 -15.79
N PRO A 482 -2.36 3.81 -15.00
CA PRO A 482 -1.22 3.03 -14.55
C PRO A 482 -1.68 1.95 -13.57
N MET A 483 -1.54 0.69 -13.98
CA MET A 483 -1.95 -0.46 -13.19
C MET A 483 -0.85 -0.98 -12.29
N MET A 484 0.42 -0.77 -12.65
CA MET A 484 1.55 -1.28 -11.90
C MET A 484 2.78 -0.42 -12.14
N GLN A 485 3.54 -0.16 -11.07
CA GLN A 485 4.83 0.51 -11.12
C GLN A 485 5.86 -0.42 -10.48
N THR A 486 6.94 -0.71 -11.20
CA THR A 486 7.87 -1.76 -10.78
C THR A 486 9.31 -1.45 -11.15
N ALA A 487 10.25 -1.85 -10.29
CA ALA A 487 11.67 -1.86 -10.59
C ALA A 487 12.07 -3.02 -11.52
N ASN A 488 11.20 -4.00 -11.73
CA ASN A 488 11.42 -5.08 -12.68
C ASN A 488 11.16 -4.59 -14.09
N CYS A 489 12.12 -4.83 -14.99
CA CYS A 489 11.99 -4.42 -16.39
C CYS A 489 11.52 -5.59 -17.25
N VAL A 490 10.31 -5.47 -17.80
CA VAL A 490 9.71 -6.48 -18.69
C VAL A 490 10.57 -6.70 -19.94
N VAL A 491 11.09 -5.60 -20.53
CA VAL A 491 11.96 -5.65 -21.72
C VAL A 491 13.27 -6.37 -21.41
N LYS A 492 13.93 -6.00 -20.28
CA LYS A 492 15.18 -6.66 -19.86
C LYS A 492 14.96 -8.14 -19.54
N THR A 493 13.83 -8.49 -18.96
CA THR A 493 13.47 -9.88 -18.65
C THR A 493 13.32 -10.73 -19.92
N ALA A 494 12.67 -10.19 -20.96
CA ALA A 494 12.36 -10.91 -22.20
C ALA A 494 13.50 -10.88 -23.23
N PHE A 495 14.20 -9.76 -23.36
CA PHE A 495 15.12 -9.48 -24.48
C PHE A 495 16.50 -8.97 -24.03
N GLY A 496 16.77 -8.91 -22.73
CA GLY A 496 17.95 -8.24 -22.17
C GLY A 496 17.79 -6.72 -22.14
N CYS A 497 18.74 -6.03 -21.47
CA CYS A 497 18.69 -4.57 -21.38
C CYS A 497 18.84 -3.94 -22.78
N GLN A 498 17.92 -3.05 -23.14
CA GLN A 498 17.88 -2.35 -24.42
C GLN A 498 18.20 -0.85 -24.30
N ALA A 499 18.45 -0.34 -23.09
CA ALA A 499 18.89 1.04 -22.87
C ALA A 499 20.20 1.29 -23.63
N GLY A 500 20.30 2.41 -24.34
CA GLY A 500 21.48 2.79 -25.12
C GLY A 500 21.74 1.98 -26.38
N LYS A 501 20.89 1.01 -26.75
CA LYS A 501 21.01 0.27 -28.00
C LYS A 501 20.24 0.98 -29.10
N THR A 502 20.78 0.97 -30.33
CA THR A 502 20.10 1.52 -31.50
C THR A 502 18.78 0.81 -31.76
N SER A 503 17.71 1.58 -31.98
CA SER A 503 16.41 1.02 -32.37
C SER A 503 16.56 0.27 -33.71
N PRO A 504 16.09 -0.99 -33.82
CA PRO A 504 16.08 -1.69 -35.10
C PRO A 504 15.18 -1.05 -36.17
N HIS A 505 14.49 0.06 -35.84
CA HIS A 505 13.41 0.65 -36.65
C HIS A 505 13.56 2.13 -36.97
N SER A 506 14.58 2.83 -36.47
CA SER A 506 14.80 4.19 -36.94
C SER A 506 15.52 4.12 -38.29
N ALA A 507 14.93 4.72 -39.32
CA ALA A 507 15.60 4.92 -40.60
C ALA A 507 16.79 5.90 -40.46
N SER A 508 16.91 6.60 -39.35
CA SER A 508 18.05 7.40 -38.95
C SER A 508 18.96 6.55 -38.03
N LYS A 509 20.25 6.62 -38.28
CA LYS A 509 21.29 5.98 -37.44
C LYS A 509 21.47 6.63 -36.07
N ASP A 510 20.48 7.39 -35.61
CA ASP A 510 20.53 8.09 -34.34
C ASP A 510 20.41 7.08 -33.18
N SER A 511 21.42 7.05 -32.34
CA SER A 511 21.41 6.26 -31.12
C SER A 511 20.24 6.73 -30.24
N ILE A 512 19.39 5.78 -29.82
CA ILE A 512 18.41 6.10 -28.77
C ILE A 512 19.20 6.61 -27.55
N SER A 513 18.89 7.79 -27.06
CA SER A 513 19.45 8.28 -25.81
C SER A 513 19.29 7.17 -24.75
N GLU A 514 20.34 6.91 -23.97
CA GLU A 514 20.31 5.89 -22.91
C GLU A 514 19.15 6.07 -21.94
N ASN A 515 18.63 7.29 -21.84
CA ASN A 515 17.56 7.70 -20.95
C ASN A 515 16.17 7.74 -21.61
N ALA A 516 16.07 7.52 -22.93
CA ALA A 516 14.78 7.55 -23.62
C ALA A 516 13.89 6.38 -23.16
N PRO A 517 12.59 6.61 -22.88
CA PRO A 517 11.69 5.55 -22.49
C PRO A 517 11.41 4.57 -23.64
N LEU A 518 11.32 3.28 -23.31
CA LEU A 518 11.01 2.22 -24.27
C LEU A 518 9.56 1.77 -24.13
N ARG A 519 8.90 1.51 -25.26
CA ARG A 519 7.52 1.00 -25.28
C ARG A 519 7.48 -0.48 -25.64
N ALA A 520 6.88 -1.29 -24.76
CA ALA A 520 6.61 -2.70 -24.98
C ALA A 520 5.13 -3.00 -24.72
N PHE A 521 4.72 -4.24 -24.99
CA PHE A 521 3.36 -4.69 -24.70
C PHE A 521 3.39 -6.08 -24.06
N LEU A 522 2.47 -6.28 -23.12
CA LEU A 522 2.08 -7.59 -22.62
C LEU A 522 0.76 -7.97 -23.27
N THR A 523 0.67 -9.16 -23.85
CA THR A 523 -0.58 -9.69 -24.41
C THR A 523 -1.01 -10.89 -23.59
N ASP A 524 -2.24 -10.87 -23.04
CA ASP A 524 -2.79 -11.96 -22.27
C ASP A 524 -3.45 -13.04 -23.16
N ARG A 525 -3.93 -14.13 -22.55
CA ARG A 525 -4.64 -15.22 -23.22
C ARG A 525 -5.93 -14.81 -23.92
N TYR A 526 -6.50 -13.63 -23.57
CA TYR A 526 -7.68 -13.05 -24.21
C TYR A 526 -7.33 -12.05 -25.31
N GLN A 527 -6.07 -11.98 -25.72
CA GLN A 527 -5.53 -11.06 -26.73
C GLN A 527 -5.66 -9.58 -26.33
N LYS A 528 -5.82 -9.29 -25.03
CA LYS A 528 -5.75 -7.92 -24.52
C LYS A 528 -4.29 -7.48 -24.46
N ARG A 529 -4.00 -6.32 -25.02
CA ARG A 529 -2.66 -5.73 -25.06
C ARG A 529 -2.54 -4.65 -24.00
N PHE A 530 -1.63 -4.86 -23.04
CA PHE A 530 -1.30 -3.93 -21.97
C PHE A 530 -0.01 -3.21 -22.33
N PRO A 531 -0.05 -1.87 -22.52
CA PRO A 531 1.15 -1.10 -22.81
C PRO A 531 2.07 -1.09 -21.59
N VAL A 532 3.37 -1.18 -21.84
CA VAL A 532 4.45 -1.06 -20.84
C VAL A 532 5.37 0.06 -21.27
N LEU A 533 5.49 1.08 -20.43
CA LEU A 533 6.50 2.11 -20.57
C LEU A 533 7.69 1.75 -19.65
N ALA A 534 8.84 1.52 -20.27
CA ALA A 534 10.09 1.31 -19.55
C ALA A 534 10.85 2.64 -19.47
N ASP A 535 10.79 3.29 -18.31
CA ASP A 535 11.63 4.43 -17.98
C ASP A 535 13.05 3.94 -17.72
N CYS A 536 13.93 4.14 -18.71
CA CYS A 536 15.31 3.67 -18.64
C CYS A 536 16.19 4.52 -17.74
N ARG A 537 15.85 5.80 -17.52
CA ARG A 537 16.58 6.68 -16.61
C ARG A 537 16.48 6.19 -15.16
N HIS A 538 15.27 5.89 -14.72
CA HIS A 538 15.00 5.46 -13.35
C HIS A 538 14.94 3.94 -13.19
N CYS A 539 15.14 3.15 -14.26
CA CYS A 539 14.94 1.69 -14.27
C CYS A 539 13.59 1.28 -13.68
N ILE A 540 12.51 1.93 -14.08
CA ILE A 540 11.14 1.67 -13.65
C ILE A 540 10.27 1.34 -14.85
N ASN A 541 9.40 0.36 -14.70
CA ASN A 541 8.37 0.06 -15.70
C ASN A 541 6.99 0.45 -15.17
N ILE A 542 6.20 1.07 -16.03
CA ILE A 542 4.80 1.38 -15.79
C ILE A 542 3.96 0.54 -16.72
N LEU A 543 3.11 -0.31 -16.15
CA LEU A 543 2.14 -1.11 -16.90
C LEU A 543 0.81 -0.37 -16.92
N TYR A 544 0.30 -0.07 -18.11
CA TYR A 544 -0.99 0.59 -18.30
C TYR A 544 -2.11 -0.41 -18.61
N ASN A 545 -3.35 0.00 -18.34
CA ASN A 545 -4.52 -0.78 -18.72
C ASN A 545 -4.59 -0.96 -20.25
N SER A 546 -5.25 -2.02 -20.70
CA SER A 546 -5.41 -2.35 -22.13
C SER A 546 -6.37 -1.40 -22.87
N VAL A 547 -7.23 -0.69 -22.13
CA VAL A 547 -8.18 0.29 -22.65
C VAL A 547 -8.17 1.53 -21.76
N PRO A 548 -8.46 2.73 -22.29
CA PRO A 548 -8.52 3.94 -21.49
C PRO A 548 -9.72 3.94 -20.55
N LEU A 549 -9.57 4.59 -19.40
CA LEU A 549 -10.71 5.11 -18.64
C LEU A 549 -11.43 6.16 -19.47
N SER A 550 -12.75 6.16 -19.48
CA SER A 550 -13.52 7.29 -20.01
C SER A 550 -14.83 7.50 -19.26
N LEU A 551 -14.95 8.70 -18.68
CA LEU A 551 -16.12 9.13 -17.92
C LEU A 551 -16.95 10.18 -18.68
N HIS A 552 -17.05 10.07 -20.02
CA HIS A 552 -17.78 11.00 -20.87
C HIS A 552 -19.32 10.93 -20.73
N GLY A 553 -19.84 9.89 -20.05
CA GLY A 553 -21.28 9.69 -19.87
C GLY A 553 -21.96 10.76 -19.00
N LYS A 554 -23.26 10.98 -19.21
CA LYS A 554 -24.08 11.97 -18.49
C LYS A 554 -24.06 11.80 -16.96
N ALA A 555 -23.87 10.59 -16.47
CA ALA A 555 -23.79 10.31 -15.02
C ALA A 555 -22.61 11.01 -14.33
N TRP A 556 -21.56 11.37 -15.06
CA TRP A 556 -20.35 11.97 -14.50
C TRP A 556 -20.13 13.41 -14.94
N LEU A 557 -20.31 13.72 -16.22
CA LEU A 557 -19.99 15.02 -16.83
C LEU A 557 -21.22 15.78 -17.38
N GLY A 558 -22.41 15.17 -17.36
CA GLY A 558 -23.64 15.85 -17.77
C GLY A 558 -24.09 16.93 -16.77
N PRO A 559 -25.15 17.70 -17.05
CA PRO A 559 -25.61 18.82 -16.22
C PRO A 559 -25.84 18.49 -14.74
N TRP A 560 -26.16 17.24 -14.45
CA TRP A 560 -26.39 16.71 -13.10
C TRP A 560 -25.32 15.66 -12.71
N GLY A 561 -24.21 15.63 -13.45
CA GLY A 561 -23.13 14.68 -13.23
C GLY A 561 -22.29 15.02 -12.00
N LEU A 562 -21.76 13.97 -11.36
CA LEU A 562 -21.00 14.07 -10.11
C LEU A 562 -19.80 15.04 -10.22
N TYR A 563 -19.14 15.11 -11.39
CA TYR A 563 -17.88 15.87 -11.56
C TYR A 563 -18.07 17.18 -12.33
N GLN A 564 -19.29 17.68 -12.49
CA GLN A 564 -19.52 18.82 -13.37
C GLN A 564 -18.90 20.13 -12.86
N ASN A 565 -19.16 20.50 -11.60
CA ASN A 565 -18.81 21.84 -11.09
C ASN A 565 -17.86 21.84 -9.87
N THR A 566 -17.58 20.70 -9.29
CA THR A 566 -16.88 20.61 -8.00
C THR A 566 -15.47 20.05 -8.09
N VAL A 567 -15.08 19.47 -9.24
CA VAL A 567 -13.84 18.71 -9.42
C VAL A 567 -13.14 19.11 -10.70
N LEU A 568 -11.82 19.29 -10.66
CA LEU A 568 -11.00 19.37 -11.86
C LEU A 568 -11.04 18.06 -12.63
N LYS A 569 -11.20 18.12 -13.95
CA LYS A 569 -11.33 16.98 -14.84
C LYS A 569 -10.02 16.75 -15.59
N ARG A 570 -9.29 15.69 -15.24
CA ARG A 570 -8.00 15.42 -15.87
C ARG A 570 -8.16 14.52 -17.09
N LEU A 571 -7.64 14.99 -18.24
CA LEU A 571 -7.34 14.18 -19.40
C LEU A 571 -5.87 13.75 -19.30
N SER A 572 -5.60 12.45 -19.19
CA SER A 572 -4.25 11.92 -19.03
C SER A 572 -3.83 11.16 -20.28
N PHE A 573 -3.04 11.80 -21.12
CA PHE A 573 -2.48 11.18 -22.32
C PHE A 573 -1.15 10.52 -22.00
N THR A 574 -0.99 9.26 -22.40
CA THR A 574 0.20 8.44 -22.06
C THR A 574 0.78 7.75 -23.26
N ILE A 575 -0.01 6.93 -23.97
CA ILE A 575 0.43 6.10 -25.10
C ILE A 575 -0.19 6.55 -26.43
N GLU A 576 -1.11 7.48 -26.38
CA GLU A 576 -1.81 8.00 -27.58
C GLU A 576 -0.83 8.73 -28.49
N ASP A 577 -1.06 8.58 -29.80
CA ASP A 577 -0.38 9.39 -30.82
C ASP A 577 -0.94 10.83 -30.87
N GLU A 578 -0.27 11.68 -31.62
CA GLU A 578 -0.63 13.10 -31.82
C GLU A 578 -2.12 13.26 -32.21
N ARG A 579 -2.56 12.54 -33.24
CA ARG A 579 -3.91 12.63 -33.78
C ARG A 579 -4.98 12.15 -32.78
N SER A 580 -4.73 11.05 -32.11
CA SER A 580 -5.62 10.49 -31.08
C SER A 580 -5.73 11.44 -29.89
N THR A 581 -4.62 12.04 -29.47
CA THR A 581 -4.54 13.03 -28.40
C THR A 581 -5.42 14.24 -28.71
N GLN A 582 -5.21 14.86 -29.87
CA GLN A 582 -5.96 16.04 -30.28
C GLN A 582 -7.47 15.75 -30.36
N ARG A 583 -7.87 14.70 -31.09
CA ARG A 583 -9.29 14.33 -31.24
C ARG A 583 -10.00 14.04 -29.93
N THR A 584 -9.30 13.37 -29.03
CA THR A 584 -9.86 13.05 -27.72
C THR A 584 -10.01 14.30 -26.86
N ALA A 585 -9.02 15.20 -26.90
CA ALA A 585 -9.12 16.49 -26.20
C ALA A 585 -10.28 17.33 -26.72
N GLU A 586 -10.39 17.49 -28.04
CA GLU A 586 -11.51 18.21 -28.70
C GLU A 586 -12.87 17.61 -28.32
N PHE A 587 -12.99 16.29 -28.30
CA PHE A 587 -14.20 15.60 -27.89
C PHE A 587 -14.60 15.97 -26.44
N PHE A 588 -13.71 15.85 -25.46
CA PHE A 588 -14.04 16.18 -24.08
C PHE A 588 -14.34 17.66 -23.89
N LEU A 589 -13.61 18.54 -24.57
CA LEU A 589 -13.84 19.97 -24.55
C LEU A 589 -15.19 20.38 -25.21
N SER A 590 -15.73 19.58 -26.15
CA SER A 590 -17.03 19.81 -26.75
C SER A 590 -18.18 19.47 -25.79
N LEU A 591 -18.01 18.45 -24.93
CA LEU A 591 -19.05 18.03 -23.97
C LEU A 591 -19.50 19.15 -23.04
N SER A 592 -18.62 20.10 -22.74
CA SER A 592 -18.96 21.27 -21.92
C SER A 592 -19.87 22.31 -22.64
N LYS A 593 -19.89 22.32 -23.96
CA LYS A 593 -20.71 23.23 -24.79
C LYS A 593 -22.08 22.64 -25.10
N GLU A 594 -22.16 21.35 -25.39
CA GLU A 594 -23.40 20.65 -25.78
C GLU A 594 -24.42 20.56 -24.63
N THR A 595 -23.96 20.55 -23.37
CA THR A 595 -24.84 20.62 -22.20
C THR A 595 -25.65 21.91 -22.12
N LYS A 596 -25.24 23.00 -22.78
CA LYS A 596 -25.98 24.26 -22.86
C LYS A 596 -26.97 24.32 -24.04
N ALA A 597 -26.82 23.46 -25.06
CA ALA A 597 -27.57 23.54 -26.33
C ALA A 597 -28.58 22.41 -26.55
N GLY A 598 -28.72 21.45 -25.64
CA GLY A 598 -29.68 20.34 -25.77
C GLY A 598 -29.38 19.31 -26.88
N GLY A 599 -28.20 19.34 -27.49
CA GLY A 599 -27.76 18.42 -28.54
C GLY A 599 -27.36 17.05 -27.99
N SER A 600 -27.48 15.99 -28.81
CA SER A 600 -26.91 14.68 -28.49
C SER A 600 -25.40 14.76 -28.60
N PRO A 601 -24.62 14.23 -27.60
CA PRO A 601 -23.17 14.27 -27.65
C PRO A 601 -22.64 13.48 -28.85
N SER A 602 -21.59 14.00 -29.49
CA SER A 602 -20.87 13.30 -30.56
C SER A 602 -20.31 11.97 -30.04
N ALA A 603 -20.15 10.99 -30.93
CA ALA A 603 -19.56 9.70 -30.56
C ALA A 603 -18.08 9.89 -30.15
N PRO A 604 -17.60 9.17 -29.10
CA PRO A 604 -16.23 9.26 -28.69
C PRO A 604 -15.28 8.77 -29.81
N PRO A 605 -14.08 9.36 -29.96
CA PRO A 605 -13.13 8.99 -30.99
C PRO A 605 -12.43 7.64 -30.77
N PHE A 606 -12.80 6.91 -29.71
CA PHE A 606 -12.28 5.59 -29.33
C PHE A 606 -13.43 4.60 -29.18
N LYS A 607 -13.18 3.31 -29.54
CA LYS A 607 -14.20 2.27 -29.51
C LYS A 607 -14.32 1.60 -28.13
N ASP A 608 -13.18 1.23 -27.56
CA ASP A 608 -13.11 0.48 -26.32
C ASP A 608 -12.68 1.38 -25.17
N TYR A 609 -13.36 1.29 -24.03
CA TYR A 609 -13.05 2.02 -22.83
C TYR A 609 -13.60 1.33 -21.59
N THR A 610 -13.11 1.73 -20.43
CA THR A 610 -13.64 1.31 -19.12
C THR A 610 -14.15 2.51 -18.33
N THR A 611 -15.07 2.29 -17.43
CA THR A 611 -15.47 3.30 -16.42
C THR A 611 -14.71 3.10 -15.10
N GLY A 612 -13.70 2.23 -15.08
CA GLY A 612 -12.96 1.93 -13.86
C GLY A 612 -13.87 1.38 -12.76
N HIS A 613 -13.68 1.86 -11.55
CA HIS A 613 -14.43 1.45 -10.36
C HIS A 613 -15.69 2.27 -10.08
N GLU A 614 -16.04 3.24 -10.93
CA GLU A 614 -17.13 4.20 -10.71
C GLU A 614 -18.47 3.54 -10.33
N LYS A 615 -18.79 2.38 -10.92
CA LYS A 615 -20.07 1.69 -10.70
C LYS A 615 -20.03 0.67 -9.55
N ARG A 616 -18.94 -0.08 -9.39
CA ARG A 616 -18.90 -1.27 -8.54
C ARG A 616 -17.96 -1.14 -7.33
N GLY A 617 -17.00 -0.22 -7.39
CA GLY A 617 -15.95 -0.15 -6.39
C GLY A 617 -15.01 -1.35 -6.44
N VAL A 618 -14.28 -1.56 -5.32
CA VAL A 618 -13.33 -2.67 -5.14
C VAL A 618 -13.64 -3.43 -3.84
N GLU A 619 -13.35 -4.74 -3.86
CA GLU A 619 -13.40 -5.61 -2.67
C GLU A 619 -12.09 -5.56 -1.89
#